data_6ae0182125f66eecea2be10844ad61d3
#
_entry.id   6ae0182125f66eecea2be10844ad61d3
#
_cell.length_a   1.000
_cell.length_b   1.000
_cell.length_c   1.000
_cell.angle_alpha   90.00
_cell.angle_beta   90.00
_cell.angle_gamma   90.00
#
_symmetry.space_group_name_H-M   'P 1'
#
loop_
_entity.id
_entity.type
_entity.pdbx_description
1 polymer ?
#
loop_
_entity_poly.entity_id
_entity_poly.type
_entity_poly.pdbx_seq_one_letter_code
_entity_poly.pdbx_strand_id
1 'polypeptide(L)'
;ITLPHNFDSMNQYPVILYNYGGPGSQMVNNRWGVGRHSFHQYFAQRGFIIFSFDNRGTGGRGKAFKDLAYGDYGKYLVIDHIAAAKYLQSLTYVDGDNIGVWGWSGGGYLTNMCMTLGSDYFKAGVSGAPNVDPLLYDTIWTERYMGLVDENPEGYKNASVLTHVDKAKGFLLQIHGNADDNVHHQHSLQLAKAYAEKGKHMEMFIYPNAHHGLGNNNFLTSEETKIDGWANYNHAYRKIISFLILGYFLSITEV
;
A
#
# COMPACT_ATOMS: atom_id res chain seq x y z
N ILE A 1 -10.90 11.11 -7.33
CA ILE A 1 -9.94 12.17 -6.95
C ILE A 1 -10.51 12.98 -5.83
N THR A 2 -9.72 13.20 -4.77
CA THR A 2 -10.01 14.20 -3.73
C THR A 2 -8.98 15.31 -3.86
N LEU A 3 -9.44 16.53 -4.14
CA LEU A 3 -8.60 17.71 -4.31
C LEU A 3 -8.40 18.43 -2.98
N PRO A 4 -7.31 19.22 -2.84
CA PRO A 4 -7.12 20.12 -1.72
C PRO A 4 -8.31 21.08 -1.51
N HIS A 5 -8.55 21.52 -0.27
CA HIS A 5 -9.65 22.43 0.04
C HIS A 5 -9.57 23.76 -0.76
N ASN A 6 -8.38 24.32 -0.88
CA ASN A 6 -8.12 25.55 -1.65
C ASN A 6 -7.44 25.21 -2.98
N PHE A 7 -8.01 24.27 -3.74
CA PHE A 7 -7.44 23.84 -5.01
C PHE A 7 -7.44 24.97 -6.03
N ASP A 8 -6.28 25.23 -6.60
CA ASP A 8 -6.07 26.15 -7.72
C ASP A 8 -5.28 25.41 -8.80
N SER A 9 -5.84 25.28 -9.98
CA SER A 9 -5.22 24.56 -11.12
C SER A 9 -3.92 25.20 -11.64
N MET A 10 -3.57 26.38 -11.18
CA MET A 10 -2.31 27.07 -11.49
C MET A 10 -1.15 26.60 -10.58
N ASN A 11 -1.45 25.95 -9.48
CA ASN A 11 -0.47 25.38 -8.55
C ASN A 11 -0.25 23.89 -8.81
N GLN A 12 0.91 23.38 -8.40
CA GLN A 12 1.20 21.95 -8.44
C GLN A 12 1.09 21.33 -7.04
N TYR A 13 0.51 20.14 -6.98
CA TYR A 13 0.24 19.42 -5.74
C TYR A 13 0.84 18.02 -5.76
N PRO A 14 1.47 17.56 -4.66
CA PRO A 14 1.87 16.18 -4.51
C PRO A 14 0.64 15.27 -4.46
N VAL A 15 0.82 14.03 -4.91
CA VAL A 15 -0.26 13.05 -4.98
C VAL A 15 0.02 11.87 -4.06
N ILE A 16 -1.01 11.40 -3.38
CA ILE A 16 -1.00 10.11 -2.67
C ILE A 16 -1.98 9.18 -3.36
N LEU A 17 -1.47 8.11 -3.98
CA LEU A 17 -2.28 6.99 -4.43
C LEU A 17 -2.65 6.11 -3.23
N TYR A 18 -3.94 5.85 -3.07
CA TYR A 18 -4.45 4.90 -2.09
C TYR A 18 -5.28 3.82 -2.77
N ASN A 19 -4.80 2.60 -2.73
CA ASN A 19 -5.48 1.46 -3.33
C ASN A 19 -5.32 0.19 -2.49
N TYR A 20 -6.21 -0.77 -2.73
CA TYR A 20 -6.07 -2.14 -2.26
C TYR A 20 -5.53 -3.06 -3.37
N GLY A 21 -6.12 -2.98 -4.55
CA GLY A 21 -5.63 -3.62 -5.79
C GLY A 21 -5.83 -5.13 -5.90
N GLY A 22 -6.19 -5.79 -4.82
CA GLY A 22 -6.31 -7.25 -4.78
C GLY A 22 -7.52 -7.80 -5.54
N PRO A 23 -7.47 -9.09 -5.95
CA PRO A 23 -8.55 -9.74 -6.68
C PRO A 23 -9.88 -9.66 -5.94
N GLY A 24 -10.94 -9.27 -6.66
CA GLY A 24 -12.29 -9.15 -6.11
C GLY A 24 -12.54 -7.91 -5.24
N SER A 25 -11.53 -7.09 -4.94
CA SER A 25 -11.72 -5.82 -4.24
C SER A 25 -12.31 -4.75 -5.15
N GLN A 26 -12.95 -3.74 -4.57
CA GLN A 26 -13.40 -2.54 -5.27
C GLN A 26 -13.24 -1.34 -4.35
N MET A 27 -12.38 -0.40 -4.71
CA MET A 27 -12.10 0.80 -3.93
C MET A 27 -12.97 1.98 -4.33
N VAL A 28 -13.28 2.12 -5.62
CA VAL A 28 -14.09 3.22 -6.14
C VAL A 28 -15.57 2.82 -6.08
N ASN A 29 -16.29 3.45 -5.16
CA ASN A 29 -17.70 3.18 -4.90
C ASN A 29 -18.51 4.47 -4.94
N ASN A 30 -19.75 4.40 -5.41
CA ASN A 30 -20.68 5.53 -5.37
C ASN A 30 -21.28 5.69 -3.95
N ARG A 31 -20.44 5.97 -2.95
CA ARG A 31 -20.80 6.15 -1.54
C ARG A 31 -19.95 7.25 -0.92
N TRP A 32 -20.58 8.04 -0.05
CA TRP A 32 -19.87 9.01 0.78
C TRP A 32 -19.18 8.33 1.97
N GLY A 33 -17.96 8.78 2.32
CA GLY A 33 -17.32 8.42 3.58
C GLY A 33 -16.86 6.96 3.69
N VAL A 34 -16.54 6.30 2.58
CA VAL A 34 -16.11 4.90 2.58
C VAL A 34 -14.64 4.75 3.01
N GLY A 35 -14.39 3.77 3.87
CA GLY A 35 -13.04 3.39 4.29
C GLY A 35 -12.32 4.49 5.08
N ARG A 36 -11.12 4.86 4.64
CA ARG A 36 -10.25 5.83 5.32
C ARG A 36 -10.49 7.28 4.92
N HIS A 37 -11.72 7.61 4.59
CA HIS A 37 -12.10 8.93 4.06
C HIS A 37 -11.61 10.10 4.93
N SER A 38 -11.81 10.06 6.25
CA SER A 38 -11.38 11.15 7.14
C SER A 38 -9.86 11.34 7.12
N PHE A 39 -9.10 10.26 7.04
CA PHE A 39 -7.65 10.30 6.92
C PHE A 39 -7.20 10.90 5.59
N HIS A 40 -7.86 10.56 4.49
CA HIS A 40 -7.60 11.15 3.18
C HIS A 40 -7.96 12.64 3.14
N GLN A 41 -9.07 13.04 3.78
CA GLN A 41 -9.44 14.45 3.92
C GLN A 41 -8.38 15.25 4.70
N TYR A 42 -7.76 14.65 5.70
CA TYR A 42 -6.65 15.28 6.43
C TYR A 42 -5.47 15.63 5.51
N PHE A 43 -5.10 14.74 4.59
CA PHE A 43 -4.06 15.00 3.60
C PHE A 43 -4.51 16.06 2.58
N ALA A 44 -5.76 15.99 2.11
CA ALA A 44 -6.30 16.96 1.18
C ALA A 44 -6.29 18.38 1.75
N GLN A 45 -6.61 18.55 3.04
CA GLN A 45 -6.51 19.83 3.74
C GLN A 45 -5.07 20.37 3.86
N ARG A 46 -4.06 19.52 3.66
CA ARG A 46 -2.63 19.88 3.67
C ARG A 46 -2.02 19.98 2.28
N GLY A 47 -2.84 20.13 1.27
CA GLY A 47 -2.37 20.37 -0.09
C GLY A 47 -2.00 19.11 -0.86
N PHE A 48 -2.46 17.92 -0.45
CA PHE A 48 -2.26 16.70 -1.22
C PHE A 48 -3.49 16.36 -2.07
N ILE A 49 -3.26 15.89 -3.27
CA ILE A 49 -4.29 15.21 -4.06
C ILE A 49 -4.31 13.75 -3.62
N ILE A 50 -5.50 13.22 -3.33
CA ILE A 50 -5.68 11.78 -3.10
C ILE A 50 -6.31 11.17 -4.35
N PHE A 51 -5.68 10.12 -4.85
CA PHE A 51 -6.11 9.40 -6.03
C PHE A 51 -6.35 7.93 -5.72
N SER A 52 -7.50 7.42 -6.15
CA SER A 52 -7.83 5.98 -6.05
C SER A 52 -8.49 5.52 -7.34
N PHE A 53 -8.19 4.31 -7.75
CA PHE A 53 -8.81 3.65 -8.90
C PHE A 53 -8.81 2.13 -8.70
N ASP A 54 -9.59 1.42 -9.47
CA ASP A 54 -9.60 -0.04 -9.46
C ASP A 54 -8.83 -0.56 -10.68
N ASN A 55 -7.69 -1.18 -10.43
CA ASN A 55 -6.85 -1.79 -11.48
C ASN A 55 -7.48 -3.07 -12.06
N ARG A 56 -6.99 -3.52 -13.19
CA ARG A 56 -7.31 -4.84 -13.74
C ARG A 56 -7.02 -5.94 -12.72
N GLY A 57 -7.92 -6.93 -12.66
CA GLY A 57 -7.89 -7.99 -11.65
C GLY A 57 -8.79 -7.74 -10.44
N THR A 58 -9.25 -6.49 -10.20
CA THR A 58 -10.20 -6.17 -9.12
C THR A 58 -11.65 -6.56 -9.48
N GLY A 59 -12.57 -6.40 -8.54
CA GLY A 59 -13.99 -6.71 -8.70
C GLY A 59 -14.81 -5.61 -9.38
N GLY A 60 -16.12 -5.86 -9.49
CA GLY A 60 -17.11 -4.86 -9.92
C GLY A 60 -17.24 -4.62 -11.44
N ARG A 61 -16.36 -5.22 -12.27
CA ARG A 61 -16.32 -5.04 -13.74
C ARG A 61 -16.44 -6.34 -14.54
N GLY A 62 -17.04 -7.35 -13.92
CA GLY A 62 -17.29 -8.66 -14.55
C GLY A 62 -16.11 -9.63 -14.50
N LYS A 63 -16.40 -10.87 -14.95
CA LYS A 63 -15.47 -12.00 -14.80
C LYS A 63 -14.15 -11.76 -15.58
N ALA A 64 -14.23 -11.37 -16.83
CA ALA A 64 -13.05 -11.19 -17.69
C ALA A 64 -12.06 -10.16 -17.12
N PHE A 65 -12.57 -9.09 -16.49
CA PHE A 65 -11.73 -8.09 -15.84
C PHE A 65 -11.05 -8.63 -14.58
N LYS A 66 -11.79 -9.38 -13.76
CA LYS A 66 -11.26 -9.98 -12.53
C LYS A 66 -10.26 -11.10 -12.82
N ASP A 67 -10.52 -11.91 -13.83
CA ASP A 67 -9.69 -13.06 -14.17
C ASP A 67 -8.28 -12.69 -14.65
N LEU A 68 -8.02 -11.42 -14.96
CA LEU A 68 -6.67 -10.91 -15.25
C LEU A 68 -5.70 -10.99 -14.06
N ALA A 69 -6.20 -11.27 -12.85
CA ALA A 69 -5.36 -11.52 -11.68
C ALA A 69 -4.89 -12.98 -11.58
N TYR A 70 -5.48 -13.92 -12.35
CA TYR A 70 -5.12 -15.32 -12.25
C TYR A 70 -3.72 -15.60 -12.82
N GLY A 71 -2.97 -16.43 -12.10
CA GLY A 71 -1.62 -16.88 -12.44
C GLY A 71 -0.52 -15.88 -12.09
N ASP A 72 -0.83 -14.57 -12.03
CA ASP A 72 0.10 -13.51 -11.58
C ASP A 72 -0.72 -12.28 -11.15
N TYR A 73 -1.12 -12.24 -9.90
CA TYR A 73 -1.94 -11.14 -9.39
C TYR A 73 -1.17 -9.81 -9.24
N GLY A 74 0.16 -9.85 -9.32
CA GLY A 74 1.02 -8.65 -9.30
C GLY A 74 1.15 -7.94 -10.65
N LYS A 75 1.03 -8.66 -11.76
CA LYS A 75 1.33 -8.17 -13.11
C LYS A 75 0.54 -6.93 -13.50
N TYR A 76 -0.77 -7.07 -13.63
CA TYR A 76 -1.62 -5.96 -14.06
C TYR A 76 -1.80 -4.90 -12.99
N LEU A 77 -1.67 -5.28 -11.72
CA LEU A 77 -1.64 -4.36 -10.60
C LEU A 77 -0.53 -3.30 -10.80
N VAL A 78 0.70 -3.71 -11.06
CA VAL A 78 1.83 -2.79 -11.26
C VAL A 78 1.70 -2.00 -12.57
N ILE A 79 1.36 -2.67 -13.68
CA ILE A 79 1.21 -2.02 -14.98
C ILE A 79 0.21 -0.87 -14.91
N ASP A 80 -0.93 -1.09 -14.26
CA ASP A 80 -1.99 -0.09 -14.16
C ASP A 80 -1.62 1.05 -13.21
N HIS A 81 -0.86 0.76 -12.13
CA HIS A 81 -0.37 1.80 -11.23
C HIS A 81 0.71 2.68 -11.87
N ILE A 82 1.58 2.11 -12.70
CA ILE A 82 2.52 2.89 -13.52
C ILE A 82 1.75 3.75 -14.53
N ALA A 83 0.71 3.20 -15.18
CA ALA A 83 -0.11 3.97 -16.10
C ALA A 83 -0.86 5.11 -15.38
N ALA A 84 -1.36 4.88 -14.16
CA ALA A 84 -1.97 5.90 -13.34
C ALA A 84 -0.98 7.00 -12.93
N ALA A 85 0.25 6.63 -12.54
CA ALA A 85 1.30 7.61 -12.24
C ALA A 85 1.65 8.47 -13.47
N LYS A 86 1.80 7.88 -14.64
CA LYS A 86 2.01 8.62 -15.90
C LYS A 86 0.85 9.56 -16.24
N TYR A 87 -0.38 9.11 -16.03
CA TYR A 87 -1.56 9.97 -16.21
C TYR A 87 -1.51 11.16 -15.24
N LEU A 88 -1.21 10.92 -13.96
CA LEU A 88 -1.08 11.99 -12.97
C LEU A 88 0.03 12.99 -13.36
N GLN A 89 1.19 12.49 -13.80
CA GLN A 89 2.29 13.33 -14.30
C GLN A 89 1.91 14.19 -15.52
N SER A 90 0.91 13.80 -16.30
CA SER A 90 0.42 14.59 -17.44
C SER A 90 -0.49 15.74 -17.05
N LEU A 91 -0.96 15.81 -15.81
CA LEU A 91 -1.84 16.86 -15.31
C LEU A 91 -1.01 18.07 -14.86
N THR A 92 -1.33 19.26 -15.37
CA THR A 92 -0.57 20.48 -15.10
C THR A 92 -0.52 20.88 -13.62
N TYR A 93 -1.53 20.50 -12.86
CA TYR A 93 -1.67 20.77 -11.43
C TYR A 93 -1.10 19.65 -10.52
N VAL A 94 -0.41 18.69 -11.10
CA VAL A 94 0.25 17.61 -10.34
C VAL A 94 1.76 17.85 -10.31
N ASP A 95 2.35 17.81 -9.12
CA ASP A 95 3.78 17.70 -8.92
C ASP A 95 4.22 16.25 -9.21
N GLY A 96 4.60 16.00 -10.44
CA GLY A 96 4.89 14.67 -10.97
C GLY A 96 6.10 13.98 -10.32
N ASP A 97 6.98 14.72 -9.66
CA ASP A 97 8.13 14.18 -8.92
C ASP A 97 7.75 13.76 -7.50
N ASN A 98 6.56 14.15 -7.04
CA ASN A 98 6.07 13.91 -5.70
C ASN A 98 4.79 13.06 -5.70
N ILE A 99 4.87 11.84 -6.23
CA ILE A 99 3.81 10.84 -6.19
C ILE A 99 4.17 9.77 -5.16
N GLY A 100 3.30 9.60 -4.16
CA GLY A 100 3.39 8.54 -3.16
C GLY A 100 2.31 7.49 -3.34
N VAL A 101 2.51 6.34 -2.70
CA VAL A 101 1.55 5.25 -2.70
C VAL A 101 1.42 4.68 -1.30
N TRP A 102 0.19 4.38 -0.86
CA TRP A 102 0.01 3.68 0.39
C TRP A 102 -1.18 2.72 0.35
N GLY A 103 -1.10 1.68 1.16
CA GLY A 103 -2.17 0.72 1.31
C GLY A 103 -1.93 -0.26 2.44
N TRP A 104 -2.96 -1.03 2.75
CA TRP A 104 -2.99 -1.99 3.84
C TRP A 104 -3.27 -3.40 3.34
N SER A 105 -2.62 -4.44 3.91
CA SER A 105 -2.82 -5.83 3.51
C SER A 105 -2.46 -6.05 2.03
N GLY A 106 -3.41 -6.46 1.18
CA GLY A 106 -3.22 -6.48 -0.28
C GLY A 106 -2.81 -5.12 -0.85
N GLY A 107 -3.26 -4.00 -0.26
CA GLY A 107 -2.79 -2.66 -0.62
C GLY A 107 -1.35 -2.38 -0.17
N GLY A 108 -0.90 -3.01 0.92
CA GLY A 108 0.50 -3.01 1.32
C GLY A 108 1.38 -3.79 0.34
N TYR A 109 0.92 -4.94 -0.12
CA TYR A 109 1.54 -5.69 -1.22
C TYR A 109 1.69 -4.80 -2.47
N LEU A 110 0.58 -4.18 -2.89
CA LEU A 110 0.56 -3.24 -4.00
C LEU A 110 1.62 -2.13 -3.82
N THR A 111 1.68 -1.53 -2.64
CA THR A 111 2.68 -0.50 -2.33
C THR A 111 4.09 -1.03 -2.53
N ASN A 112 4.41 -2.20 -2.00
CA ASN A 112 5.73 -2.81 -2.16
C ASN A 112 6.06 -3.11 -3.63
N MET A 113 5.10 -3.60 -4.41
CA MET A 113 5.28 -3.82 -5.86
C MET A 113 5.51 -2.50 -6.61
N CYS A 114 4.82 -1.43 -6.25
CA CYS A 114 5.06 -0.10 -6.82
C CYS A 114 6.43 0.45 -6.45
N MET A 115 6.87 0.28 -5.20
CA MET A 115 8.18 0.75 -4.73
C MET A 115 9.36 -0.08 -5.25
N THR A 116 9.09 -1.23 -5.88
CA THR A 116 10.09 -2.07 -6.57
C THR A 116 9.98 -1.94 -8.09
N LEU A 117 8.97 -2.55 -8.71
CA LEU A 117 8.81 -2.55 -10.16
C LEU A 117 8.38 -1.21 -10.75
N GLY A 118 7.67 -0.38 -9.98
CA GLY A 118 7.25 0.97 -10.34
C GLY A 118 8.12 2.08 -9.78
N SER A 119 9.28 1.76 -9.26
CA SER A 119 10.14 2.65 -8.47
C SER A 119 10.58 3.95 -9.14
N ASP A 120 10.52 4.04 -10.45
CA ASP A 120 10.80 5.27 -11.21
C ASP A 120 9.66 6.30 -11.16
N TYR A 121 8.48 5.89 -10.68
CA TYR A 121 7.27 6.71 -10.68
C TYR A 121 6.79 7.08 -9.26
N PHE A 122 7.28 6.39 -8.24
CA PHE A 122 6.83 6.58 -6.86
C PHE A 122 8.00 6.98 -5.96
N LYS A 123 7.89 8.16 -5.36
CA LYS A 123 8.92 8.73 -4.48
C LYS A 123 8.91 8.10 -3.09
N ALA A 124 7.72 7.84 -2.55
CA ALA A 124 7.55 7.29 -1.21
C ALA A 124 6.38 6.31 -1.15
N GLY A 125 6.52 5.27 -0.32
CA GLY A 125 5.49 4.28 -0.09
C GLY A 125 5.27 3.98 1.38
N VAL A 126 4.00 3.77 1.77
CA VAL A 126 3.66 3.25 3.09
C VAL A 126 2.91 1.93 2.95
N SER A 127 3.53 0.87 3.43
CA SER A 127 3.04 -0.50 3.34
C SER A 127 2.62 -1.01 4.70
N GLY A 128 1.30 -1.18 4.89
CA GLY A 128 0.74 -1.70 6.14
C GLY A 128 0.39 -3.17 6.05
N ALA A 129 0.87 -3.98 6.99
CA ALA A 129 0.59 -5.41 7.13
C ALA A 129 0.57 -6.18 5.78
N PRO A 130 1.60 -6.05 4.92
CA PRO A 130 1.59 -6.60 3.58
C PRO A 130 1.88 -8.10 3.55
N ASN A 131 1.26 -8.82 2.63
CA ASN A 131 1.89 -10.02 2.11
C ASN A 131 3.00 -9.58 1.12
N VAL A 132 4.14 -10.25 1.10
CA VAL A 132 5.27 -9.91 0.21
C VAL A 132 5.67 -11.09 -0.67
N ASP A 133 5.23 -12.27 -0.32
CA ASP A 133 5.52 -13.50 -1.06
C ASP A 133 4.31 -14.43 -1.02
N PRO A 134 3.80 -14.88 -2.17
CA PRO A 134 2.66 -15.81 -2.21
C PRO A 134 2.93 -17.14 -1.49
N LEU A 135 4.18 -17.56 -1.37
CA LEU A 135 4.54 -18.79 -0.64
C LEU A 135 4.42 -18.68 0.88
N LEU A 136 4.32 -17.46 1.41
CA LEU A 136 4.20 -17.21 2.85
C LEU A 136 2.75 -16.93 3.29
N TYR A 137 1.81 -16.87 2.35
CA TYR A 137 0.40 -16.60 2.63
C TYR A 137 -0.43 -17.90 2.60
N ASP A 138 -1.70 -17.85 3.04
CA ASP A 138 -2.54 -19.04 3.10
C ASP A 138 -2.80 -19.65 1.71
N THR A 139 -2.83 -20.98 1.65
CA THR A 139 -2.97 -21.73 0.39
C THR A 139 -4.36 -21.60 -0.20
N ILE A 140 -5.42 -21.49 0.61
CA ILE A 140 -6.80 -21.40 0.14
C ILE A 140 -6.99 -20.16 -0.73
N TRP A 141 -6.43 -19.02 -0.32
CA TRP A 141 -6.47 -17.79 -1.11
C TRP A 141 -5.45 -17.85 -2.25
N THR A 142 -4.21 -18.22 -1.95
CA THR A 142 -3.10 -18.16 -2.90
C THR A 142 -3.33 -19.10 -4.09
N GLU A 143 -3.60 -20.37 -3.84
CA GLU A 143 -3.82 -21.34 -4.91
C GLU A 143 -5.08 -21.06 -5.73
N ARG A 144 -6.10 -20.42 -5.14
CA ARG A 144 -7.27 -19.95 -5.88
C ARG A 144 -6.91 -19.00 -7.02
N TYR A 145 -5.92 -18.14 -6.84
CA TYR A 145 -5.52 -17.14 -7.84
C TYR A 145 -4.25 -17.50 -8.59
N MET A 146 -3.38 -18.30 -8.03
CA MET A 146 -2.08 -18.62 -8.60
C MET A 146 -2.00 -20.06 -9.17
N GLY A 147 -2.93 -20.94 -8.82
CA GLY A 147 -2.79 -22.39 -9.05
C GLY A 147 -1.76 -23.01 -8.11
N LEU A 148 -1.41 -24.26 -8.36
CA LEU A 148 -0.38 -24.94 -7.57
C LEU A 148 1.02 -24.39 -7.91
N VAL A 149 1.92 -24.41 -6.94
CA VAL A 149 3.29 -23.89 -7.09
C VAL A 149 4.03 -24.61 -8.22
N ASP A 150 3.91 -25.94 -8.28
CA ASP A 150 4.60 -26.76 -9.28
C ASP A 150 4.05 -26.55 -10.70
N GLU A 151 2.80 -26.08 -10.83
CA GLU A 151 2.15 -25.81 -12.10
C GLU A 151 2.42 -24.38 -12.60
N ASN A 152 2.75 -23.44 -11.68
CA ASN A 152 2.94 -22.01 -11.99
C ASN A 152 4.15 -21.40 -11.26
N PRO A 153 5.34 -21.98 -11.30
CA PRO A 153 6.51 -21.47 -10.57
C PRO A 153 6.90 -20.04 -10.96
N GLU A 154 6.79 -19.69 -12.24
CA GLU A 154 7.11 -18.33 -12.70
C GLU A 154 6.11 -17.28 -12.23
N GLY A 155 4.82 -17.61 -12.15
CA GLY A 155 3.81 -16.71 -11.58
C GLY A 155 4.08 -16.41 -10.12
N TYR A 156 4.39 -17.42 -9.31
CA TYR A 156 4.76 -17.24 -7.91
C TYR A 156 6.00 -16.38 -7.75
N LYS A 157 7.03 -16.61 -8.56
CA LYS A 157 8.25 -15.81 -8.58
C LYS A 157 7.98 -14.34 -8.96
N ASN A 158 7.18 -14.12 -9.99
CA ASN A 158 6.85 -12.77 -10.47
C ASN A 158 5.97 -11.99 -9.46
N ALA A 159 5.08 -12.69 -8.75
CA ALA A 159 4.23 -12.10 -7.73
C ALA A 159 4.96 -11.87 -6.40
N SER A 160 6.14 -12.45 -6.19
CA SER A 160 6.94 -12.22 -4.98
C SER A 160 7.66 -10.87 -5.05
N VAL A 161 7.37 -9.97 -4.10
CA VAL A 161 8.10 -8.69 -3.93
C VAL A 161 9.59 -8.94 -3.71
N LEU A 162 9.94 -10.04 -3.03
CA LEU A 162 11.31 -10.37 -2.66
C LEU A 162 12.23 -10.51 -3.87
N THR A 163 11.68 -10.96 -5.00
CA THR A 163 12.43 -11.12 -6.27
C THR A 163 12.74 -9.80 -6.98
N HIS A 164 12.13 -8.70 -6.55
CA HIS A 164 12.25 -7.39 -7.20
C HIS A 164 12.93 -6.32 -6.36
N VAL A 165 13.42 -6.66 -5.17
CA VAL A 165 14.00 -5.69 -4.22
C VAL A 165 15.24 -5.00 -4.78
N ASP A 166 15.98 -5.62 -5.67
CA ASP A 166 17.13 -5.00 -6.36
C ASP A 166 16.74 -3.72 -7.11
N LYS A 167 15.48 -3.64 -7.60
CA LYS A 167 14.93 -2.48 -8.33
C LYS A 167 14.38 -1.39 -7.40
N ALA A 168 14.30 -1.64 -6.09
CA ALA A 168 13.72 -0.68 -5.15
C ALA A 168 14.45 0.65 -5.16
N LYS A 169 13.67 1.73 -5.23
CA LYS A 169 14.12 3.13 -5.11
C LYS A 169 13.14 3.88 -4.21
N GLY A 170 13.51 5.13 -3.88
CA GLY A 170 12.67 5.97 -3.03
C GLY A 170 12.64 5.51 -1.58
N PHE A 171 11.60 5.88 -0.87
CA PHE A 171 11.50 5.74 0.57
C PHE A 171 10.30 4.84 0.93
N LEU A 172 10.56 3.78 1.69
CA LEU A 172 9.53 2.83 2.11
C LEU A 172 9.40 2.81 3.62
N LEU A 173 8.19 3.05 4.13
CA LEU A 173 7.81 2.74 5.51
C LEU A 173 6.93 1.50 5.54
N GLN A 174 7.33 0.51 6.31
CA GLN A 174 6.54 -0.68 6.57
C GLN A 174 6.01 -0.70 8.00
N ILE A 175 4.74 -1.00 8.15
CA ILE A 175 4.04 -1.07 9.44
C ILE A 175 3.40 -2.44 9.58
N HIS A 176 3.60 -3.13 10.72
CA HIS A 176 3.00 -4.44 10.95
C HIS A 176 2.74 -4.71 12.43
N GLY A 177 1.70 -5.46 12.76
CA GLY A 177 1.48 -6.03 14.08
C GLY A 177 2.18 -7.38 14.22
N ASN A 178 2.88 -7.64 15.33
CA ASN A 178 3.59 -8.91 15.48
C ASN A 178 2.70 -10.10 15.91
N ALA A 179 1.43 -9.82 16.28
CA ALA A 179 0.41 -10.82 16.55
C ALA A 179 -0.62 -10.91 15.40
N ASP A 180 -0.23 -10.51 14.18
CA ASP A 180 -1.05 -10.61 12.98
C ASP A 180 -1.30 -12.09 12.65
N ASP A 181 -2.57 -12.49 12.74
CA ASP A 181 -3.05 -13.85 12.55
C ASP A 181 -3.58 -14.11 11.12
N ASN A 182 -3.63 -13.07 10.30
CA ASN A 182 -3.99 -13.14 8.88
C ASN A 182 -2.72 -13.12 8.00
N VAL A 183 -1.98 -12.02 8.04
CA VAL A 183 -0.71 -11.88 7.34
C VAL A 183 0.41 -11.90 8.37
N HIS A 184 0.99 -13.08 8.59
CA HIS A 184 2.03 -13.24 9.61
C HIS A 184 3.17 -12.25 9.40
N HIS A 185 3.65 -11.60 10.47
CA HIS A 185 4.68 -10.55 10.39
C HIS A 185 6.02 -11.01 9.80
N GLN A 186 6.20 -12.33 9.60
CA GLN A 186 7.30 -12.92 8.85
C GLN A 186 7.45 -12.28 7.45
N HIS A 187 6.35 -11.91 6.80
CA HIS A 187 6.38 -11.20 5.52
C HIS A 187 7.22 -9.92 5.62
N SER A 188 7.00 -9.11 6.66
CA SER A 188 7.76 -7.88 6.88
C SER A 188 9.22 -8.13 7.19
N LEU A 189 9.52 -9.15 7.99
CA LEU A 189 10.89 -9.52 8.34
C LEU A 189 11.67 -10.03 7.12
N GLN A 190 11.05 -10.83 6.26
CA GLN A 190 11.67 -11.31 5.02
C GLN A 190 11.94 -10.15 4.05
N LEU A 191 11.03 -9.19 3.95
CA LEU A 191 11.26 -8.01 3.13
C LEU A 191 12.43 -7.17 3.68
N ALA A 192 12.46 -6.91 4.99
CA ALA A 192 13.55 -6.17 5.62
C ALA A 192 14.91 -6.84 5.41
N LYS A 193 14.95 -8.19 5.54
CA LYS A 193 16.15 -8.98 5.21
C LYS A 193 16.57 -8.79 3.76
N ALA A 194 15.63 -8.92 2.81
CA ALA A 194 15.94 -8.76 1.38
C ALA A 194 16.45 -7.35 1.05
N TYR A 195 15.88 -6.30 1.67
CA TYR A 195 16.37 -4.93 1.53
C TYR A 195 17.81 -4.78 2.05
N ALA A 196 18.10 -5.31 3.25
CA ALA A 196 19.43 -5.26 3.84
C ALA A 196 20.46 -6.01 2.97
N GLU A 197 20.16 -7.20 2.48
CA GLU A 197 21.02 -7.99 1.61
C GLU A 197 21.34 -7.29 0.27
N LYS A 198 20.43 -6.44 -0.20
CA LYS A 198 20.61 -5.63 -1.43
C LYS A 198 21.16 -4.23 -1.16
N GLY A 199 21.52 -3.89 0.08
CA GLY A 199 22.00 -2.56 0.45
C GLY A 199 20.94 -1.47 0.24
N LYS A 200 19.66 -1.80 0.31
CA LYS A 200 18.54 -0.87 0.18
C LYS A 200 18.07 -0.42 1.55
N HIS A 201 17.49 0.77 1.63
CA HIS A 201 16.95 1.31 2.87
C HIS A 201 15.44 1.21 2.91
N MET A 202 14.91 0.86 4.07
CA MET A 202 13.49 0.96 4.42
C MET A 202 13.35 1.27 5.91
N GLU A 203 12.28 1.97 6.27
CA GLU A 203 11.86 2.08 7.65
C GLU A 203 10.85 0.99 7.98
N MET A 204 10.91 0.45 9.20
CA MET A 204 9.94 -0.53 9.68
C MET A 204 9.51 -0.20 11.09
N PHE A 205 8.20 -0.31 11.36
CA PHE A 205 7.66 -0.21 12.70
C PHE A 205 6.75 -1.40 13.01
N ILE A 206 7.12 -2.15 14.04
CA ILE A 206 6.35 -3.30 14.52
C ILE A 206 5.55 -2.90 15.76
N TYR A 207 4.25 -3.16 15.73
CA TYR A 207 3.34 -2.95 16.87
C TYR A 207 3.25 -4.24 17.70
N PRO A 208 3.77 -4.24 18.94
CA PRO A 208 3.69 -5.40 19.83
C PRO A 208 2.24 -5.79 20.12
N ASN A 209 1.96 -7.09 20.11
CA ASN A 209 0.65 -7.69 20.40
C ASN A 209 -0.51 -7.20 19.51
N ALA A 210 -0.23 -6.46 18.45
CA ALA A 210 -1.23 -6.00 17.51
C ALA A 210 -1.48 -7.04 16.41
N HIS A 211 -2.74 -7.25 16.07
CA HIS A 211 -3.18 -8.13 14.98
C HIS A 211 -3.26 -7.35 13.63
N HIS A 212 -3.83 -7.99 12.59
CA HIS A 212 -3.87 -7.47 11.22
C HIS A 212 -4.40 -6.04 11.08
N GLY A 213 -5.36 -5.63 11.91
CA GLY A 213 -5.90 -4.27 11.94
C GLY A 213 -5.28 -3.36 13.01
N LEU A 214 -4.11 -3.69 13.56
CA LEU A 214 -3.43 -2.99 14.67
C LEU A 214 -4.20 -2.96 16.01
N GLY A 215 -5.38 -3.56 16.10
CA GLY A 215 -6.04 -3.80 17.37
C GLY A 215 -5.29 -4.87 18.18
N ASN A 216 -5.53 -4.95 19.46
CA ASN A 216 -4.98 -5.99 20.31
C ASN A 216 -5.93 -7.19 20.38
N ASN A 217 -5.42 -8.41 20.13
CA ASN A 217 -6.13 -9.66 20.31
C ASN A 217 -6.11 -10.10 21.77
N ASN A 218 -6.58 -9.29 22.68
CA ASN A 218 -6.83 -9.85 24.00
C ASN A 218 -8.21 -10.53 23.96
N PHE A 219 -8.22 -11.86 23.87
CA PHE A 219 -9.38 -12.70 24.13
C PHE A 219 -9.92 -12.51 25.58
N LEU A 220 -9.20 -11.76 26.39
CA LEU A 220 -9.60 -11.39 27.73
C LEU A 220 -10.26 -10.00 27.67
N THR A 221 -11.57 -10.03 27.66
CA THR A 221 -12.51 -8.92 27.65
C THR A 221 -12.30 -7.93 28.81
N SER A 222 -11.40 -6.96 28.66
CA SER A 222 -11.41 -5.78 29.50
C SER A 222 -11.56 -4.52 28.63
N GLU A 223 -12.24 -3.51 29.13
CA GLU A 223 -12.39 -2.23 28.43
C GLU A 223 -11.03 -1.56 28.16
N GLU A 224 -10.01 -1.87 28.95
CA GLU A 224 -8.62 -1.42 28.77
C GLU A 224 -8.02 -1.86 27.43
N THR A 225 -8.38 -3.03 26.89
CA THR A 225 -7.84 -3.52 25.61
C THR A 225 -8.40 -2.81 24.38
N LYS A 226 -9.57 -2.18 24.49
CA LYS A 226 -10.12 -1.32 23.43
C LYS A 226 -9.32 -0.02 23.29
N ILE A 227 -8.79 0.49 24.40
CA ILE A 227 -8.01 1.72 24.43
C ILE A 227 -6.68 1.53 23.70
N ASP A 228 -6.02 0.39 23.87
CA ASP A 228 -4.73 0.09 23.24
C ASP A 228 -4.83 0.00 21.69
N GLY A 229 -5.93 -0.56 21.16
CA GLY A 229 -6.16 -0.59 19.73
C GLY A 229 -6.23 0.80 19.11
N TRP A 230 -6.92 1.74 19.75
CA TRP A 230 -6.99 3.13 19.31
C TRP A 230 -5.63 3.86 19.43
N ALA A 231 -4.83 3.55 20.44
CA ALA A 231 -3.49 4.11 20.59
C ALA A 231 -2.58 3.69 19.44
N ASN A 232 -2.58 2.40 19.07
CA ASN A 232 -1.83 1.89 17.92
C ASN A 232 -2.26 2.55 16.61
N TYR A 233 -3.57 2.69 16.35
CA TYR A 233 -4.08 3.38 15.17
C TYR A 233 -3.64 4.84 15.12
N ASN A 234 -3.81 5.58 16.22
CA ASN A 234 -3.40 6.99 16.28
C ASN A 234 -1.91 7.16 16.05
N HIS A 235 -1.09 6.29 16.65
CA HIS A 235 0.35 6.31 16.45
C HIS A 235 0.71 5.96 14.99
N ALA A 236 0.10 4.93 14.40
CA ALA A 236 0.33 4.54 13.02
C ALA A 236 -0.02 5.66 12.05
N TYR A 237 -1.20 6.29 12.21
CA TYR A 237 -1.58 7.42 11.37
C TYR A 237 -0.64 8.62 11.51
N ARG A 238 -0.21 8.96 12.72
CA ARG A 238 0.80 10.01 12.93
C ARG A 238 2.13 9.66 12.26
N LYS A 239 2.55 8.40 12.35
CA LYS A 239 3.79 7.93 11.69
C LYS A 239 3.67 7.99 10.16
N ILE A 240 2.55 7.58 9.59
CA ILE A 240 2.27 7.71 8.15
C ILE A 240 2.29 9.18 7.71
N ILE A 241 1.65 10.06 8.48
CA ILE A 241 1.63 11.50 8.23
C ILE A 241 3.04 12.07 8.27
N SER A 242 3.79 11.79 9.33
CA SER A 242 5.16 12.29 9.49
C SER A 242 6.05 11.80 8.34
N PHE A 243 5.95 10.53 7.97
CA PHE A 243 6.72 9.95 6.89
C PHE A 243 6.38 10.61 5.54
N LEU A 244 5.10 10.67 5.16
CA LEU A 244 4.70 11.22 3.87
C LEU A 244 4.83 12.74 3.78
N ILE A 245 4.45 13.48 4.84
CA ILE A 245 4.45 14.94 4.80
C ILE A 245 5.83 15.52 5.14
N LEU A 246 6.39 15.14 6.30
CA LEU A 246 7.61 15.77 6.83
C LEU A 246 8.88 15.12 6.31
N GLY A 247 8.82 13.83 5.98
CA GLY A 247 10.01 13.10 5.57
C GLY A 247 10.38 13.29 4.10
N TYR A 248 9.40 13.29 3.19
CA TYR A 248 9.73 13.06 1.78
C TYR A 248 8.99 13.92 0.76
N PHE A 249 7.88 14.58 1.13
CA PHE A 249 7.12 15.42 0.20
C PHE A 249 7.28 16.93 0.44
N LEU A 250 7.62 17.32 1.64
CA LEU A 250 8.04 18.67 1.92
C LEU A 250 9.58 18.67 2.03
N SER A 251 10.29 18.97 0.96
CA SER A 251 11.50 19.76 1.11
C SER A 251 10.98 21.08 1.69
N ILE A 252 11.11 21.18 3.02
CA ILE A 252 10.64 22.35 3.78
C ILE A 252 11.43 23.54 3.25
N THR A 253 10.83 24.29 2.35
CA THR A 253 11.08 25.70 2.20
C THR A 253 10.08 26.35 3.14
N GLU A 254 10.60 26.65 4.35
CA GLU A 254 10.13 27.64 5.29
C GLU A 254 8.69 27.53 5.84
N VAL A 255 8.62 27.16 7.13
CA VAL A 255 7.63 27.75 8.05
C VAL A 255 8.25 28.95 8.70
#